data_7fd01f703170a394a53caa937c9d37ed
#
_entry.id   7fd01f703170a394a53caa937c9d37ed
#
_cell.length_a   1.000
_cell.length_b   1.000
_cell.length_c   1.000
_cell.angle_alpha   90.00
_cell.angle_beta   90.00
_cell.angle_gamma   90.00
#
_symmetry.space_group_name_H-M   'P 1'
#
loop_
_entity.id
_entity.type
_entity.pdbx_description
1 polymer ?
#
loop_
_entity_poly.entity_id
_entity_poly.type
_entity_poly.pdbx_seq_one_letter_code
_entity_poly.pdbx_strand_id
1 'polypeptide(L)'
;MENDLNNTQPPVAPRPFQGIERKVPLRAIQSFFRSNYRNHINLSAIADNKANIMISVNSILISVLITLLSYRNIGETNPAVLLPVIIFLVSGLCSLIFAVLAARPKITRLSNGATVPDIRKGNLVFFGNFVTLSLDDYEAAMDELFRDGELLYSHMVRDLYYLGQVLDKKYRYLTVSYTLFMTGFIAS
;
A
#
# COMPACT_ATOMS: atom_id res chain seq x y z
N MET A 1 -22.04 60.53 -18.01
CA MET A 1 -21.02 60.52 -16.95
C MET A 1 -21.49 59.56 -15.89
N GLU A 2 -20.64 58.68 -15.49
CA GLU A 2 -20.83 57.63 -14.47
C GLU A 2 -21.27 56.29 -15.03
N ASN A 3 -20.27 55.41 -15.25
CA ASN A 3 -20.19 54.02 -14.77
C ASN A 3 -19.10 53.26 -15.51
N ASP A 4 -17.84 53.70 -15.38
CA ASP A 4 -16.65 52.90 -15.65
C ASP A 4 -15.89 52.70 -14.33
N LEU A 5 -16.53 52.00 -13.39
CA LEU A 5 -15.87 51.60 -12.14
C LEU A 5 -15.72 50.07 -12.11
N ASN A 6 -14.50 49.67 -12.42
CA ASN A 6 -13.86 48.57 -11.69
C ASN A 6 -14.28 47.14 -12.02
N ASN A 7 -13.88 46.64 -13.19
CA ASN A 7 -13.70 45.20 -13.37
C ASN A 7 -12.20 44.84 -13.40
N THR A 8 -11.48 45.23 -12.34
CA THR A 8 -10.14 44.70 -12.08
C THR A 8 -10.25 43.37 -11.34
N GLN A 9 -10.60 42.33 -12.08
CA GLN A 9 -10.32 40.98 -11.58
C GLN A 9 -8.79 40.87 -11.43
N PRO A 10 -8.27 40.40 -10.27
CA PRO A 10 -6.84 40.18 -10.11
C PRO A 10 -6.35 39.21 -11.21
N PRO A 11 -5.15 39.43 -11.78
CA PRO A 11 -4.61 38.58 -12.81
C PRO A 11 -4.62 37.13 -12.30
N VAL A 12 -5.41 36.28 -12.98
CA VAL A 12 -5.46 34.85 -12.68
C VAL A 12 -4.05 34.33 -12.89
N ALA A 13 -3.42 33.86 -11.82
CA ALA A 13 -2.10 33.25 -11.88
C ALA A 13 -2.09 32.18 -13.00
N PRO A 14 -1.07 32.16 -13.86
CA PRO A 14 -1.00 31.21 -14.93
C PRO A 14 -1.08 29.79 -14.37
N ARG A 15 -2.04 29.01 -14.87
CA ARG A 15 -2.19 27.61 -14.43
C ARG A 15 -0.89 26.87 -14.74
N PRO A 16 -0.35 26.07 -13.79
CA PRO A 16 0.83 25.28 -14.06
C PRO A 16 0.58 24.39 -15.27
N PHE A 17 1.62 24.22 -16.10
CA PHE A 17 1.61 23.40 -17.33
C PHE A 17 0.83 24.00 -18.53
N GLN A 18 0.44 25.28 -18.51
CA GLN A 18 -0.11 25.94 -19.70
C GLN A 18 0.93 25.98 -20.82
N GLY A 19 0.55 25.43 -21.99
CA GLY A 19 1.37 25.51 -23.22
C GLY A 19 2.37 24.39 -23.43
N ILE A 20 2.43 23.37 -22.58
CA ILE A 20 3.34 22.24 -22.76
C ILE A 20 2.97 21.41 -23.99
N GLU A 21 1.71 21.10 -24.19
CA GLU A 21 1.21 20.45 -25.40
C GLU A 21 -0.27 20.77 -25.64
N ARG A 22 -0.62 21.11 -26.89
CA ARG A 22 -2.03 21.32 -27.29
C ARG A 22 -2.73 20.02 -27.70
N LYS A 23 -1.98 18.96 -28.03
CA LYS A 23 -2.50 17.64 -28.37
C LYS A 23 -2.30 16.70 -27.18
N VAL A 24 -3.22 15.75 -27.01
CA VAL A 24 -3.11 14.73 -25.97
C VAL A 24 -1.81 13.93 -26.18
N PRO A 25 -0.87 13.96 -25.25
CA PRO A 25 0.45 13.33 -25.40
C PRO A 25 0.36 11.81 -25.13
N LEU A 26 -0.26 11.05 -26.02
CA LEU A 26 -0.55 9.61 -25.83
C LEU A 26 0.69 8.81 -25.41
N ARG A 27 1.85 9.08 -26.02
CA ARG A 27 3.11 8.39 -25.67
C ARG A 27 3.56 8.73 -24.23
N ALA A 28 3.42 9.99 -23.83
CA ALA A 28 3.77 10.41 -22.47
C ALA A 28 2.82 9.79 -21.45
N ILE A 29 1.53 9.73 -21.74
CA ILE A 29 0.53 9.06 -20.88
C ILE A 29 0.85 7.57 -20.71
N GLN A 30 1.11 6.86 -21.80
CA GLN A 30 1.49 5.44 -21.75
C GLN A 30 2.79 5.22 -20.96
N SER A 31 3.81 6.06 -21.17
CA SER A 31 5.06 6.00 -20.43
C SER A 31 4.85 6.28 -18.93
N PHE A 32 4.02 7.26 -18.61
CA PHE A 32 3.63 7.59 -17.23
C PHE A 32 2.98 6.41 -16.52
N PHE A 33 1.96 5.80 -17.11
CA PHE A 33 1.29 4.63 -16.51
C PHE A 33 2.26 3.46 -16.32
N ARG A 34 3.05 3.14 -17.35
CA ARG A 34 4.04 2.06 -17.29
C ARG A 34 5.08 2.27 -16.19
N SER A 35 5.57 3.51 -16.05
CA SER A 35 6.56 3.86 -15.02
C SER A 35 5.95 3.80 -13.63
N ASN A 36 4.76 4.39 -13.43
CA ASN A 36 4.08 4.36 -12.14
C ASN A 36 3.72 2.95 -11.70
N TYR A 37 3.19 2.12 -12.60
CA TYR A 37 2.85 0.75 -12.29
C TYR A 37 4.07 -0.06 -11.80
N ARG A 38 5.20 0.05 -12.52
CA ARG A 38 6.47 -0.56 -12.10
C ARG A 38 6.94 -0.06 -10.74
N ASN A 39 6.83 1.24 -10.52
CA ASN A 39 7.21 1.85 -9.24
C ASN A 39 6.36 1.31 -8.08
N HIS A 40 5.04 1.19 -8.25
CA HIS A 40 4.16 0.59 -7.24
C HIS A 40 4.52 -0.87 -6.92
N ILE A 41 4.82 -1.68 -7.95
CA ILE A 41 5.27 -3.06 -7.75
C ILE A 41 6.58 -3.10 -6.98
N ASN A 42 7.56 -2.29 -7.35
CA ASN A 42 8.85 -2.22 -6.67
C ASN A 42 8.72 -1.78 -5.21
N LEU A 43 7.93 -0.74 -4.95
CA LEU A 43 7.68 -0.27 -3.58
C LEU A 43 6.97 -1.33 -2.73
N SER A 44 6.03 -2.10 -3.31
CA SER A 44 5.40 -3.22 -2.63
C SER A 44 6.42 -4.32 -2.31
N ALA A 45 7.29 -4.69 -3.24
CA ALA A 45 8.35 -5.67 -3.01
C ALA A 45 9.34 -5.22 -1.93
N ILE A 46 9.71 -3.93 -1.92
CA ILE A 46 10.56 -3.36 -0.87
C ILE A 46 9.88 -3.44 0.50
N ALA A 47 8.58 -3.14 0.57
CA ALA A 47 7.82 -3.26 1.82
C ALA A 47 7.78 -4.71 2.32
N ASP A 48 7.54 -5.67 1.44
CA ASP A 48 7.52 -7.09 1.76
C ASP A 48 8.89 -7.59 2.24
N ASN A 49 9.98 -7.17 1.59
CA ASN A 49 11.34 -7.49 2.02
C ASN A 49 11.66 -6.93 3.40
N LYS A 50 11.29 -5.66 3.67
CA LYS A 50 11.47 -5.05 5.00
C LYS A 50 10.65 -5.78 6.07
N ALA A 51 9.41 -6.18 5.76
CA ALA A 51 8.59 -6.97 6.67
C ALA A 51 9.23 -8.33 6.98
N ASN A 52 9.74 -9.03 5.97
CA ASN A 52 10.43 -10.31 6.13
C ASN A 52 11.69 -10.19 6.99
N ILE A 53 12.49 -9.12 6.84
CA ILE A 53 13.63 -8.82 7.69
C ILE A 53 13.17 -8.66 9.15
N MET A 54 12.10 -7.88 9.39
CA MET A 54 11.56 -7.68 10.74
C MET A 54 11.05 -8.99 11.36
N ILE A 55 10.37 -9.84 10.58
CA ILE A 55 9.93 -11.15 11.01
C ILE A 55 11.14 -12.01 11.43
N SER A 56 12.19 -12.07 10.61
CA SER A 56 13.38 -12.86 10.86
C SER A 56 14.13 -12.38 12.09
N VAL A 57 14.37 -11.07 12.21
CA VAL A 57 15.08 -10.47 13.36
C VAL A 57 14.31 -10.74 14.67
N ASN A 58 13.01 -10.43 14.71
CA ASN A 58 12.21 -10.68 15.92
C ASN A 58 12.19 -12.16 16.28
N SER A 59 12.01 -13.06 15.30
CA SER A 59 11.95 -14.51 15.56
C SER A 59 13.26 -15.03 16.14
N ILE A 60 14.40 -14.62 15.62
CA ILE A 60 15.73 -15.01 16.11
C ILE A 60 15.94 -14.48 17.53
N LEU A 61 15.67 -13.19 17.77
CA LEU A 61 15.88 -12.58 19.09
C LEU A 61 14.98 -13.20 20.15
N ILE A 62 13.69 -13.42 19.86
CA ILE A 62 12.75 -14.08 20.76
C ILE A 62 13.23 -15.50 21.07
N SER A 63 13.66 -16.26 20.06
CA SER A 63 14.15 -17.63 20.23
C SER A 63 15.40 -17.69 21.12
N VAL A 64 16.37 -16.80 20.90
CA VAL A 64 17.59 -16.70 21.71
C VAL A 64 17.24 -16.34 23.15
N LEU A 65 16.37 -15.37 23.39
CA LEU A 65 15.97 -14.96 24.73
C LEU A 65 15.27 -16.08 25.51
N ILE A 66 14.33 -16.80 24.86
CA ILE A 66 13.66 -17.93 25.48
C ILE A 66 14.67 -19.02 25.85
N THR A 67 15.61 -19.31 24.97
CA THR A 67 16.67 -20.30 25.22
C THR A 67 17.56 -19.89 26.41
N LEU A 68 17.99 -18.62 26.48
CA LEU A 68 18.81 -18.11 27.58
C LEU A 68 18.08 -18.14 28.92
N LEU A 69 16.79 -17.76 28.94
CA LEU A 69 15.95 -17.83 30.15
C LEU A 69 15.79 -19.27 30.63
N SER A 70 15.62 -20.21 29.72
CA SER A 70 15.41 -21.65 30.07
C SER A 70 16.69 -22.29 30.59
N TYR A 71 17.85 -21.93 30.03
CA TYR A 71 19.13 -22.59 30.38
C TYR A 71 19.69 -22.24 31.77
N ARG A 72 19.43 -21.01 32.27
CA ARG A 72 20.09 -20.52 33.48
C ARG A 72 19.20 -20.34 34.72
N ASN A 73 17.91 -20.66 34.69
CA ASN A 73 16.97 -20.30 35.77
C ASN A 73 17.15 -18.84 36.24
N ILE A 74 17.41 -17.95 35.29
CA ILE A 74 17.78 -16.53 35.57
C ILE A 74 16.71 -15.85 36.40
N GLY A 75 15.44 -16.27 36.28
CA GLY A 75 14.34 -15.75 37.09
C GLY A 75 14.47 -16.03 38.61
N GLU A 76 15.14 -17.12 38.98
CA GLU A 76 15.37 -17.46 40.39
C GLU A 76 16.61 -16.75 40.94
N THR A 77 17.65 -16.55 40.10
CA THR A 77 18.93 -16.00 40.53
C THR A 77 18.93 -14.46 40.57
N ASN A 78 18.24 -13.79 39.66
CA ASN A 78 18.20 -12.33 39.57
C ASN A 78 16.83 -11.87 39.02
N PRO A 79 15.82 -11.66 39.85
CA PRO A 79 14.48 -11.26 39.40
C PRO A 79 14.43 -9.88 38.73
N ALA A 80 15.45 -9.02 38.98
CA ALA A 80 15.55 -7.70 38.35
C ALA A 80 15.76 -7.77 36.83
N VAL A 81 16.36 -8.85 36.30
CA VAL A 81 16.59 -9.06 34.87
C VAL A 81 15.31 -9.50 34.14
N LEU A 82 14.33 -10.02 34.88
CA LEU A 82 13.11 -10.53 34.30
C LEU A 82 12.27 -9.42 33.65
N LEU A 83 12.22 -8.25 34.27
CA LEU A 83 11.40 -7.13 33.83
C LEU A 83 11.83 -6.59 32.43
N PRO A 84 13.10 -6.26 32.17
CA PRO A 84 13.55 -5.89 30.81
C PRO A 84 13.25 -6.96 29.77
N VAL A 85 13.52 -8.22 30.12
CA VAL A 85 13.28 -9.34 29.18
C VAL A 85 11.81 -9.49 28.82
N ILE A 86 10.91 -9.37 29.79
CA ILE A 86 9.46 -9.42 29.52
C ILE A 86 9.02 -8.26 28.63
N ILE A 87 9.50 -7.04 28.91
CA ILE A 87 9.22 -5.86 28.07
C ILE A 87 9.64 -6.13 26.63
N PHE A 88 10.88 -6.63 26.45
CA PHE A 88 11.39 -6.93 25.10
C PHE A 88 10.61 -8.04 24.41
N LEU A 89 10.26 -9.13 25.10
CA LEU A 89 9.49 -10.22 24.53
C LEU A 89 8.10 -9.75 24.07
N VAL A 90 7.41 -8.98 24.90
CA VAL A 90 6.07 -8.46 24.56
C VAL A 90 6.14 -7.51 23.38
N SER A 91 7.07 -6.56 23.39
CA SER A 91 7.23 -5.60 22.29
C SER A 91 7.69 -6.28 21.00
N GLY A 92 8.59 -7.25 21.06
CA GLY A 92 9.04 -8.04 19.93
C GLY A 92 7.92 -8.89 19.33
N LEU A 93 7.07 -9.51 20.17
CA LEU A 93 5.91 -10.26 19.72
C LEU A 93 4.88 -9.36 19.02
N CYS A 94 4.59 -8.20 19.62
CA CYS A 94 3.72 -7.21 18.97
C CYS A 94 4.30 -6.72 17.64
N SER A 95 5.59 -6.41 17.59
CA SER A 95 6.29 -6.04 16.36
C SER A 95 6.19 -7.12 15.29
N LEU A 96 6.39 -8.39 15.66
CA LEU A 96 6.26 -9.55 14.78
C LEU A 96 4.85 -9.64 14.16
N ILE A 97 3.81 -9.48 14.97
CA ILE A 97 2.42 -9.49 14.50
C ILE A 97 2.20 -8.43 13.42
N PHE A 98 2.64 -7.19 13.66
CA PHE A 98 2.49 -6.11 12.69
C PHE A 98 3.34 -6.33 11.42
N ALA A 99 4.54 -6.91 11.54
CA ALA A 99 5.35 -7.30 10.39
C ALA A 99 4.64 -8.35 9.52
N VAL A 100 4.04 -9.37 10.13
CA VAL A 100 3.26 -10.40 9.42
C VAL A 100 2.01 -9.78 8.77
N LEU A 101 1.33 -8.85 9.44
CA LEU A 101 0.19 -8.13 8.86
C LEU A 101 0.59 -7.25 7.67
N ALA A 102 1.81 -6.70 7.65
CA ALA A 102 2.36 -5.96 6.51
C ALA A 102 2.66 -6.88 5.33
N ALA A 103 3.25 -8.06 5.58
CA ALA A 103 3.59 -9.04 4.55
C ALA A 103 2.38 -9.84 4.03
N ARG A 104 1.28 -9.90 4.79
CA ARG A 104 0.10 -10.70 4.44
C ARG A 104 -0.50 -10.25 3.11
N PRO A 105 -0.74 -11.18 2.15
CA PRO A 105 -1.43 -10.87 0.90
C PRO A 105 -2.82 -10.29 1.18
N LYS A 106 -3.09 -9.10 0.66
CA LYS A 106 -4.43 -8.48 0.74
C LYS A 106 -5.07 -8.50 -0.63
N ILE A 107 -6.09 -9.31 -0.80
CA ILE A 107 -6.97 -9.28 -1.97
C ILE A 107 -8.11 -8.32 -1.60
N THR A 108 -8.02 -7.06 -2.05
CA THR A 108 -9.11 -6.10 -1.87
C THR A 108 -10.16 -6.38 -2.94
N ARG A 109 -11.21 -7.09 -2.59
CA ARG A 109 -12.38 -7.24 -3.45
C ARG A 109 -13.20 -5.95 -3.38
N LEU A 110 -13.37 -5.28 -4.52
CA LEU A 110 -14.16 -4.05 -4.64
C LEU A 110 -15.63 -4.34 -4.95
N SER A 111 -15.97 -5.59 -5.25
CA SER A 111 -17.33 -5.99 -5.54
C SER A 111 -18.02 -6.53 -4.28
N ASN A 112 -18.90 -5.74 -3.69
CA ASN A 112 -19.90 -6.22 -2.75
C ASN A 112 -21.00 -6.95 -3.52
N GLY A 113 -20.80 -8.24 -3.88
CA GLY A 113 -21.88 -9.15 -4.22
C GLY A 113 -22.77 -8.82 -5.44
N ALA A 114 -22.40 -7.87 -6.30
CA ALA A 114 -23.18 -7.54 -7.48
C ALA A 114 -22.85 -8.53 -8.62
N THR A 115 -23.83 -9.24 -9.07
CA THR A 115 -23.89 -10.01 -10.31
C THR A 115 -23.53 -9.09 -11.48
N VAL A 116 -22.39 -9.33 -12.12
CA VAL A 116 -21.78 -8.52 -13.20
C VAL A 116 -21.38 -7.11 -12.72
N PRO A 117 -20.08 -6.83 -12.52
CA PRO A 117 -19.65 -5.48 -12.20
C PRO A 117 -20.03 -4.56 -13.35
N ASP A 118 -20.77 -3.49 -13.06
CA ASP A 118 -20.97 -2.39 -14.03
C ASP A 118 -19.57 -1.96 -14.52
N ILE A 119 -19.25 -2.31 -15.76
CA ILE A 119 -17.95 -2.09 -16.40
C ILE A 119 -17.49 -0.64 -16.21
N ARG A 120 -18.43 0.31 -16.21
CA ARG A 120 -18.16 1.74 -16.04
C ARG A 120 -17.76 2.11 -14.61
N LYS A 121 -18.11 1.32 -13.60
CA LYS A 121 -17.86 1.57 -12.18
C LYS A 121 -16.82 0.63 -11.56
N GLY A 122 -16.57 -0.51 -12.18
CA GLY A 122 -15.64 -1.53 -11.72
C GLY A 122 -14.17 -1.20 -12.06
N ASN A 123 -13.28 -2.11 -11.71
CA ASN A 123 -11.90 -2.15 -12.17
C ASN A 123 -11.61 -3.58 -12.66
N LEU A 124 -11.65 -3.77 -13.98
CA LEU A 124 -11.40 -5.06 -14.64
C LEU A 124 -9.90 -5.41 -14.69
N VAL A 125 -9.02 -4.44 -14.51
CA VAL A 125 -7.56 -4.66 -14.57
C VAL A 125 -7.07 -5.35 -13.29
N PHE A 126 -7.72 -5.09 -12.15
CA PHE A 126 -7.34 -5.66 -10.87
C PHE A 126 -7.83 -7.11 -10.73
N PHE A 127 -6.88 -8.04 -10.50
CA PHE A 127 -7.17 -9.48 -10.45
C PHE A 127 -8.23 -9.88 -9.40
N GLY A 128 -8.33 -9.18 -8.29
CA GLY A 128 -9.32 -9.45 -7.25
C GLY A 128 -10.78 -9.26 -7.70
N ASN A 129 -11.00 -8.54 -8.81
CA ASN A 129 -12.34 -8.26 -9.35
C ASN A 129 -12.69 -9.24 -10.48
N PHE A 130 -11.79 -9.46 -11.43
CA PHE A 130 -12.11 -10.29 -12.59
C PHE A 130 -12.10 -11.79 -12.28
N VAL A 131 -11.42 -12.24 -11.24
CA VAL A 131 -11.36 -13.65 -10.86
C VAL A 131 -12.72 -14.27 -10.51
N THR A 132 -13.71 -13.43 -10.26
CA THR A 132 -15.10 -13.85 -9.96
C THR A 132 -16.00 -13.90 -11.19
N LEU A 133 -15.51 -13.43 -12.34
CA LEU A 133 -16.25 -13.46 -13.61
C LEU A 133 -16.06 -14.80 -14.31
N SER A 134 -17.05 -15.19 -15.15
CA SER A 134 -16.85 -16.23 -16.14
C SER A 134 -15.86 -15.77 -17.23
N LEU A 135 -15.26 -16.69 -17.96
CA LEU A 135 -14.36 -16.32 -19.05
C LEU A 135 -15.10 -15.49 -20.11
N ASP A 136 -16.31 -15.90 -20.47
CA ASP A 136 -17.11 -15.23 -21.50
C ASP A 136 -17.47 -13.79 -21.08
N ASP A 137 -17.86 -13.59 -19.81
CA ASP A 137 -18.16 -12.25 -19.27
C ASP A 137 -16.91 -11.38 -19.22
N TYR A 138 -15.76 -11.97 -18.86
CA TYR A 138 -14.49 -11.26 -18.85
C TYR A 138 -14.04 -10.83 -20.25
N GLU A 139 -14.14 -11.72 -21.24
CA GLU A 139 -13.80 -11.42 -22.63
C GLU A 139 -14.71 -10.32 -23.20
N ALA A 140 -16.03 -10.40 -22.95
CA ALA A 140 -16.96 -9.37 -23.39
C ALA A 140 -16.67 -8.01 -22.76
N ALA A 141 -16.37 -8.00 -21.46
CA ALA A 141 -16.02 -6.78 -20.74
C ALA A 141 -14.67 -6.18 -21.22
N MET A 142 -13.69 -7.01 -21.55
CA MET A 142 -12.42 -6.56 -22.10
C MET A 142 -12.55 -6.02 -23.54
N ASP A 143 -13.43 -6.61 -24.38
CA ASP A 143 -13.70 -6.10 -25.72
C ASP A 143 -14.33 -4.70 -25.65
N GLU A 144 -15.30 -4.48 -24.76
CA GLU A 144 -15.87 -3.15 -24.52
C GLU A 144 -14.82 -2.15 -24.02
N LEU A 145 -13.97 -2.56 -23.07
CA LEU A 145 -12.91 -1.72 -22.52
C LEU A 145 -11.90 -1.28 -23.59
N PHE A 146 -11.54 -2.15 -24.52
CA PHE A 146 -10.57 -1.83 -25.58
C PHE A 146 -11.17 -0.97 -26.70
N ARG A 147 -12.49 -0.98 -26.88
CA ARG A 147 -13.17 -0.11 -27.86
C ARG A 147 -13.36 1.31 -27.37
N ASP A 148 -13.36 1.53 -26.04
CA ASP A 148 -13.54 2.85 -25.42
C ASP A 148 -12.26 3.29 -24.71
N GLY A 149 -11.49 4.16 -25.35
CA GLY A 149 -10.24 4.68 -24.81
C GLY A 149 -10.41 5.49 -23.52
N GLU A 150 -11.54 6.21 -23.35
CA GLU A 150 -11.82 6.95 -22.11
C GLU A 150 -12.07 5.99 -20.93
N LEU A 151 -12.83 4.95 -21.21
CA LEU A 151 -13.08 3.88 -20.23
C LEU A 151 -11.78 3.18 -19.82
N LEU A 152 -10.91 2.86 -20.80
CA LEU A 152 -9.60 2.24 -20.55
C LEU A 152 -8.73 3.10 -19.61
N TYR A 153 -8.58 4.40 -19.91
CA TYR A 153 -7.81 5.28 -19.04
C TYR A 153 -8.42 5.43 -17.65
N SER A 154 -9.74 5.48 -17.55
CA SER A 154 -10.44 5.50 -16.25
C SER A 154 -10.11 4.27 -15.40
N HIS A 155 -10.09 3.08 -16.00
CA HIS A 155 -9.73 1.84 -15.31
C HIS A 155 -8.26 1.84 -14.87
N MET A 156 -7.35 2.30 -15.74
CA MET A 156 -5.92 2.40 -15.39
C MET A 156 -5.66 3.36 -14.22
N VAL A 157 -6.35 4.50 -14.18
CA VAL A 157 -6.25 5.46 -13.05
C VAL A 157 -6.79 4.86 -11.77
N ARG A 158 -7.93 4.19 -11.83
CA ARG A 158 -8.52 3.50 -10.66
C ARG A 158 -7.60 2.41 -10.13
N ASP A 159 -6.99 1.62 -11.01
CA ASP A 159 -6.06 0.57 -10.62
C ASP A 159 -4.86 1.14 -9.86
N LEU A 160 -4.22 2.19 -10.38
CA LEU A 160 -3.13 2.87 -9.68
C LEU A 160 -3.56 3.42 -8.32
N TYR A 161 -4.75 3.97 -8.20
CA TYR A 161 -5.29 4.47 -6.94
C TYR A 161 -5.42 3.35 -5.90
N TYR A 162 -5.99 2.21 -6.28
CA TYR A 162 -6.15 1.07 -5.37
C TYR A 162 -4.82 0.40 -5.00
N LEU A 163 -3.89 0.31 -5.95
CA LEU A 163 -2.53 -0.12 -5.66
C LEU A 163 -1.85 0.80 -4.63
N GLY A 164 -2.05 2.12 -4.76
CA GLY A 164 -1.57 3.10 -3.79
C GLY A 164 -2.16 2.90 -2.41
N GLN A 165 -3.46 2.62 -2.31
CA GLN A 165 -4.11 2.35 -1.01
C GLN A 165 -3.59 1.06 -0.34
N VAL A 166 -3.36 0.01 -1.12
CA VAL A 166 -2.78 -1.24 -0.61
C VAL A 166 -1.37 -1.00 -0.10
N LEU A 167 -0.58 -0.24 -0.86
CA LEU A 167 0.79 0.12 -0.49
C LEU A 167 0.83 0.96 0.79
N ASP A 168 0.00 1.98 0.94
CA ASP A 168 -0.11 2.80 2.15
C ASP A 168 -0.38 1.93 3.39
N LYS A 169 -1.34 1.01 3.29
CA LYS A 169 -1.65 0.08 4.39
C LYS A 169 -0.46 -0.79 4.78
N LYS A 170 0.29 -1.33 3.80
CA LYS A 170 1.51 -2.11 4.06
C LYS A 170 2.55 -1.27 4.81
N TYR A 171 2.82 -0.06 4.34
CA TYR A 171 3.80 0.83 4.96
C TYR A 171 3.39 1.25 6.38
N ARG A 172 2.10 1.49 6.65
CA ARG A 172 1.61 1.79 8.01
C ARG A 172 1.87 0.64 8.98
N TYR A 173 1.51 -0.59 8.61
CA TYR A 173 1.81 -1.75 9.47
C TYR A 173 3.31 -1.93 9.68
N LEU A 174 4.10 -1.73 8.65
CA LEU A 174 5.55 -1.82 8.73
C LEU A 174 6.13 -0.76 9.68
N THR A 175 5.67 0.49 9.58
CA THR A 175 6.09 1.58 10.49
C THR A 175 5.76 1.26 11.93
N VAL A 176 4.55 0.75 12.21
CA VAL A 176 4.16 0.35 13.57
C VAL A 176 5.07 -0.77 14.08
N SER A 177 5.36 -1.79 13.25
CA SER A 177 6.26 -2.87 13.60
C SER A 177 7.66 -2.36 14.00
N TYR A 178 8.26 -1.49 13.18
CA TYR A 178 9.56 -0.88 13.48
C TYR A 178 9.53 -0.03 14.75
N THR A 179 8.49 0.77 14.93
CA THR A 179 8.35 1.62 16.14
C THR A 179 8.25 0.77 17.40
N LEU A 180 7.43 -0.28 17.40
CA LEU A 180 7.31 -1.20 18.53
C LEU A 180 8.62 -1.91 18.86
N PHE A 181 9.33 -2.37 17.82
CA PHE A 181 10.64 -2.99 18.01
C PHE A 181 11.65 -2.03 18.65
N MET A 182 11.78 -0.81 18.09
CA MET A 182 12.73 0.20 18.58
C MET A 182 12.39 0.65 19.99
N THR A 183 11.11 0.92 20.29
CA THR A 183 10.70 1.33 21.64
C THR A 183 10.91 0.23 22.65
N GLY A 184 10.60 -1.01 22.31
CA GLY A 184 10.85 -2.16 23.18
C GLY A 184 12.34 -2.40 23.43
N PHE A 185 13.17 -2.24 22.41
CA PHE A 185 14.62 -2.38 22.51
C PHE A 185 15.25 -1.30 23.40
N ILE A 186 14.74 -0.06 23.35
CA ILE A 186 15.25 1.03 24.19
C ILE A 186 14.77 0.91 25.62
N ALA A 187 13.54 0.39 25.83
CA ALA A 187 12.94 0.29 27.15
C ALA A 187 13.38 -0.95 27.96
N SER A 188 13.99 -1.94 27.30
CA SER A 188 14.49 -3.17 27.92
C SER A 188 15.92 -2.99 28.43
#